data_864c25a904e719fd046bd7c7937be3e7
#
_entry.id   864c25a904e719fd046bd7c7937be3e7
#
_cell.length_a   1.000
_cell.length_b   1.000
_cell.length_c   1.000
_cell.angle_alpha   90.00
_cell.angle_beta   90.00
_cell.angle_gamma   90.00
#
_symmetry.space_group_name_H-M   'P 1'
#
loop_
_entity.id
_entity.type
_entity.pdbx_description
1 polymer ?
#
loop_
_entity_poly.entity_id
_entity_poly.type
_entity_poly.pdbx_seq_one_letter_code
_entity_poly.pdbx_strand_id
1 'polypeptide(L)'
;MKRLLPLVLVLALFGCKAPQFVQAGKKDDVSVSYRWNHATGKPRELLLKIVNESPSAQQLHLELDLYYQAFTVEQFTADTCIPAGRTFNGKTNGIYFIPQKLTPEQATSPDTKVELTGFTTERTEACP
;
A
#
# COMPACT_ATOMS: atom_id res chain seq x y z
N MET A 1 5.77 40.36 -45.42
CA MET A 1 5.62 38.96 -45.02
C MET A 1 5.50 38.92 -43.51
N LYS A 2 4.31 38.73 -42.99
CA LYS A 2 4.07 38.58 -41.56
C LYS A 2 4.24 37.12 -41.21
N ARG A 3 5.29 36.76 -40.48
CA ARG A 3 5.46 35.43 -39.92
C ARG A 3 4.60 35.33 -38.65
N LEU A 4 3.51 34.64 -38.74
CA LEU A 4 2.72 34.25 -37.56
C LEU A 4 3.50 33.14 -36.85
N LEU A 5 4.06 33.45 -35.68
CA LEU A 5 4.55 32.41 -34.76
C LEU A 5 3.32 31.74 -34.12
N PRO A 6 3.20 30.41 -34.20
CA PRO A 6 2.19 29.73 -33.43
C PRO A 6 2.58 29.80 -31.95
N LEU A 7 1.73 30.44 -31.17
CA LEU A 7 1.80 30.41 -29.72
C LEU A 7 1.44 29.00 -29.27
N VAL A 8 2.47 28.20 -29.02
CA VAL A 8 2.28 26.86 -28.44
C VAL A 8 1.88 27.07 -26.99
N LEU A 9 0.59 27.01 -26.73
CA LEU A 9 0.03 27.02 -25.38
C LEU A 9 0.37 25.63 -24.78
N VAL A 10 1.47 25.57 -24.04
CA VAL A 10 1.78 24.40 -23.23
C VAL A 10 0.85 24.40 -22.04
N LEU A 11 -0.26 23.70 -22.17
CA LEU A 11 -1.11 23.35 -21.04
C LEU A 11 -0.33 22.37 -20.17
N ALA A 12 0.34 22.91 -19.16
CA ALA A 12 0.89 22.09 -18.10
C ALA A 12 -0.29 21.50 -17.32
N LEU A 13 -0.64 20.28 -17.64
CA LEU A 13 -1.60 19.50 -16.88
C LEU A 13 -0.96 19.14 -15.53
N PHE A 14 -1.13 20.02 -14.54
CA PHE A 14 -0.87 19.67 -13.16
C PHE A 14 -1.98 18.73 -12.69
N GLY A 15 -1.83 17.43 -13.01
CA GLY A 15 -2.70 16.41 -12.46
C GLY A 15 -2.42 16.29 -10.96
N CYS A 16 -3.45 16.43 -10.12
CA CYS A 16 -3.37 15.99 -8.73
C CYS A 16 -3.10 14.49 -8.73
N LYS A 17 -1.87 14.10 -8.43
CA LYS A 17 -1.53 12.68 -8.28
C LYS A 17 -2.13 12.19 -6.96
N ALA A 18 -3.07 11.25 -7.04
CA ALA A 18 -3.50 10.51 -5.87
C ALA A 18 -2.28 9.83 -5.23
N PRO A 19 -2.24 9.69 -3.87
CA PRO A 19 -1.17 8.96 -3.21
C PRO A 19 -1.04 7.57 -3.83
N GLN A 20 0.16 7.24 -4.30
CA GLN A 20 0.42 5.94 -4.92
C GLN A 20 0.84 4.92 -3.89
N PHE A 21 0.51 3.66 -4.15
CA PHE A 21 1.00 2.56 -3.35
C PHE A 21 2.51 2.40 -3.52
N VAL A 22 3.18 2.16 -2.41
CA VAL A 22 4.61 1.86 -2.34
C VAL A 22 4.77 0.35 -2.18
N GLN A 23 5.54 -0.28 -3.06
CA GLN A 23 5.79 -1.71 -2.95
C GLN A 23 6.63 -2.02 -1.72
N ALA A 24 6.13 -2.92 -0.87
CA ALA A 24 6.79 -3.37 0.34
C ALA A 24 7.52 -4.70 0.13
N GLY A 25 7.02 -5.57 -0.74
CA GLY A 25 7.64 -6.84 -1.06
C GLY A 25 6.94 -7.59 -2.17
N LYS A 26 7.66 -8.57 -2.72
CA LYS A 26 7.13 -9.49 -3.73
C LYS A 26 7.72 -10.87 -3.50
N LYS A 27 6.86 -11.89 -3.55
CA LYS A 27 7.26 -13.29 -3.39
C LYS A 27 6.27 -14.19 -4.13
N ASP A 28 6.76 -15.18 -4.89
CA ASP A 28 5.93 -16.16 -5.60
C ASP A 28 4.80 -15.53 -6.43
N ASP A 29 5.11 -14.45 -7.17
CA ASP A 29 4.18 -13.67 -7.98
C ASP A 29 3.05 -13.00 -7.17
N VAL A 30 3.23 -12.87 -5.87
CA VAL A 30 2.37 -12.07 -4.99
C VAL A 30 3.12 -10.82 -4.57
N SER A 31 2.55 -9.66 -4.86
CA SER A 31 3.12 -8.37 -4.46
C SER A 31 2.27 -7.72 -3.37
N VAL A 32 2.95 -7.11 -2.42
CA VAL A 32 2.34 -6.37 -1.32
C VAL A 32 2.80 -4.93 -1.40
N SER A 33 1.85 -4.01 -1.41
CA SER A 33 2.09 -2.57 -1.42
C SER A 33 1.25 -1.91 -0.34
N TYR A 34 1.63 -0.71 0.05
CA TYR A 34 0.89 0.05 1.04
C TYR A 34 0.79 1.52 0.64
N ARG A 35 -0.18 2.20 1.21
CA ARG A 35 -0.25 3.66 1.22
C ARG A 35 -0.96 4.14 2.48
N TRP A 36 -0.65 5.35 2.87
CA TRP A 36 -1.37 6.02 3.94
C TRP A 36 -2.63 6.69 3.40
N ASN A 37 -3.72 6.55 4.12
CA ASN A 37 -4.96 7.24 3.86
C ASN A 37 -5.32 8.11 5.06
N HIS A 38 -5.61 9.39 4.79
CA HIS A 38 -5.99 10.34 5.83
C HIS A 38 -7.23 11.11 5.40
N ALA A 39 -8.36 10.78 6.00
CA ALA A 39 -9.59 11.53 5.84
C ALA A 39 -9.70 12.58 6.95
N THR A 40 -10.18 13.77 6.61
CA THR A 40 -10.34 14.87 7.57
C THR A 40 -11.19 14.44 8.76
N GLY A 41 -10.65 14.67 9.98
CA GLY A 41 -11.33 14.33 11.23
C GLY A 41 -11.32 12.85 11.58
N LYS A 42 -10.57 12.03 10.85
CA LYS A 42 -10.43 10.60 11.11
C LYS A 42 -8.97 10.21 11.35
N PRO A 43 -8.70 9.13 12.10
CA PRO A 43 -7.34 8.63 12.25
C PRO A 43 -6.76 8.21 10.89
N ARG A 44 -5.45 8.28 10.77
CA ARG A 44 -4.76 7.76 9.60
C ARG A 44 -4.89 6.26 9.52
N GLU A 45 -5.00 5.77 8.30
CA GLU A 45 -5.11 4.34 8.02
C GLU A 45 -3.97 3.92 7.11
N LEU A 46 -3.35 2.79 7.42
CA LEU A 46 -2.42 2.12 6.54
C LEU A 46 -3.19 1.12 5.69
N LEU A 47 -3.32 1.39 4.41
CA LEU A 47 -4.01 0.52 3.47
C LEU A 47 -3.01 -0.38 2.76
N LEU A 48 -3.31 -1.67 2.71
CA LEU A 48 -2.53 -2.62 1.93
C LEU A 48 -3.20 -2.89 0.58
N LYS A 49 -2.38 -3.21 -0.38
CA LYS A 49 -2.80 -3.73 -1.68
C LYS A 49 -2.01 -5.00 -1.96
N ILE A 50 -2.72 -6.09 -2.18
CA ILE A 50 -2.10 -7.39 -2.46
C ILE A 50 -2.55 -7.82 -3.85
N VAL A 51 -1.58 -8.15 -4.71
CA VAL A 51 -1.83 -8.63 -6.07
C VAL A 51 -1.26 -10.03 -6.20
N ASN A 52 -2.12 -10.99 -6.51
CA ASN A 52 -1.69 -12.36 -6.80
C ASN A 52 -1.72 -12.57 -8.32
N GLU A 53 -0.55 -12.52 -8.95
CA GLU A 53 -0.39 -12.76 -10.38
C GLU A 53 -0.09 -14.24 -10.69
N SER A 54 -0.06 -15.08 -9.64
CA SER A 54 0.19 -16.51 -9.83
C SER A 54 -1.05 -17.23 -10.37
N PRO A 55 -0.86 -18.41 -10.98
CA PRO A 55 -1.98 -19.23 -11.48
C PRO A 55 -2.71 -19.99 -10.37
N SER A 56 -2.33 -19.81 -9.12
CA SER A 56 -2.89 -20.54 -7.98
C SER A 56 -3.36 -19.60 -6.89
N ALA A 57 -4.34 -20.02 -6.09
CA ALA A 57 -4.66 -19.36 -4.85
C ALA A 57 -3.47 -19.46 -3.89
N GLN A 58 -3.26 -18.41 -3.08
CA GLN A 58 -2.14 -18.34 -2.14
C GLN A 58 -2.66 -18.00 -0.74
N GLN A 59 -2.27 -18.80 0.23
CA GLN A 59 -2.45 -18.44 1.64
C GLN A 59 -1.28 -17.57 2.07
N LEU A 60 -1.57 -16.38 2.58
CA LEU A 60 -0.56 -15.39 2.92
C LEU A 60 -0.53 -15.15 4.43
N HIS A 61 0.68 -15.00 4.95
CA HIS A 61 0.93 -14.44 6.27
C HIS A 61 1.86 -13.26 6.12
N LEU A 62 1.43 -12.10 6.61
CA LEU A 62 2.16 -10.85 6.52
C LEU A 62 2.44 -10.30 7.90
N GLU A 63 3.66 -9.81 8.10
CA GLU A 63 4.06 -9.05 9.28
C GLU A 63 4.64 -7.71 8.82
N LEU A 64 4.09 -6.62 9.33
CA LEU A 64 4.54 -5.27 9.02
C LEU A 64 4.94 -4.55 10.31
N ASP A 65 6.11 -3.94 10.28
CA ASP A 65 6.59 -3.12 11.37
C ASP A 65 6.45 -1.64 11.01
N LEU A 66 5.94 -0.88 11.95
CA LEU A 66 5.97 0.58 11.90
C LEU A 66 7.13 1.08 12.73
N TYR A 67 8.01 1.84 12.07
CA TYR A 67 9.14 2.49 12.70
C TYR A 67 8.90 3.99 12.82
N TYR A 68 9.30 4.55 13.94
CA TYR A 68 9.39 5.98 14.12
C TYR A 68 10.73 6.30 14.73
N GLN A 69 11.52 7.16 14.07
CA GLN A 69 12.88 7.49 14.48
C GLN A 69 13.75 6.26 14.74
N ALA A 70 13.73 5.30 13.82
CA ALA A 70 14.48 4.05 13.84
C ALA A 70 14.08 3.04 14.92
N PHE A 71 13.00 3.27 15.67
CA PHE A 71 12.48 2.33 16.65
C PHE A 71 11.16 1.72 16.15
N THR A 72 11.00 0.42 16.33
CA THR A 72 9.72 -0.24 16.09
C THR A 72 8.73 0.20 17.16
N VAL A 73 7.64 0.85 16.73
CA VAL A 73 6.59 1.34 17.64
C VAL A 73 5.35 0.48 17.62
N GLU A 74 5.09 -0.20 16.51
CA GLU A 74 3.91 -1.03 16.36
C GLU A 74 4.15 -2.11 15.31
N GLN A 75 3.52 -3.26 15.48
CA GLN A 75 3.58 -4.37 14.54
C GLN A 75 2.17 -4.81 14.17
N PHE A 76 1.96 -5.06 12.88
CA PHE A 76 0.72 -5.60 12.36
C PHE A 76 0.94 -6.97 11.76
N THR A 77 -0.04 -7.84 11.93
CA THR A 77 -0.06 -9.13 11.26
C THR A 77 -1.35 -9.27 10.47
N ALA A 78 -1.28 -9.94 9.33
CA ALA A 78 -2.44 -10.24 8.51
C ALA A 78 -2.31 -11.64 7.93
N ASP A 79 -3.37 -12.42 8.06
CA ASP A 79 -3.50 -13.72 7.44
C ASP A 79 -4.68 -13.66 6.48
N THR A 80 -4.44 -13.99 5.22
CA THR A 80 -5.49 -13.94 4.20
C THR A 80 -5.20 -14.94 3.08
N CYS A 81 -6.25 -15.39 2.43
CA CYS A 81 -6.14 -16.21 1.23
C CYS A 81 -6.58 -15.37 0.03
N ILE A 82 -5.73 -15.30 -0.98
CA ILE A 82 -6.03 -14.55 -2.19
C ILE A 82 -6.13 -15.49 -3.40
N PRO A 83 -7.28 -15.53 -4.08
CA PRO A 83 -7.45 -16.37 -5.27
C PRO A 83 -6.49 -15.98 -6.40
N ALA A 84 -6.22 -16.92 -7.31
CA ALA A 84 -5.38 -16.69 -8.47
C ALA A 84 -5.84 -15.49 -9.29
N GLY A 85 -4.90 -14.62 -9.67
CA GLY A 85 -5.17 -13.46 -10.53
C GLY A 85 -5.98 -12.34 -9.88
N ARG A 86 -6.19 -12.39 -8.57
CA ARG A 86 -6.99 -11.39 -7.85
C ARG A 86 -6.13 -10.31 -7.21
N THR A 87 -6.77 -9.16 -7.02
CA THR A 87 -6.22 -8.02 -6.28
C THR A 87 -7.11 -7.73 -5.08
N PHE A 88 -6.50 -7.66 -3.89
CA PHE A 88 -7.17 -7.22 -2.68
C PHE A 88 -6.77 -5.79 -2.37
N ASN A 89 -7.74 -4.95 -2.06
CA ASN A 89 -7.54 -3.54 -1.73
C ASN A 89 -8.02 -3.25 -0.31
N GLY A 90 -7.23 -2.55 0.43
CA GLY A 90 -7.38 -2.09 1.79
C GLY A 90 -8.75 -2.27 2.45
N LYS A 91 -9.56 -1.23 2.45
CA LYS A 91 -10.87 -1.27 3.15
C LYS A 91 -11.87 -2.23 2.52
N THR A 92 -11.85 -2.37 1.20
CA THR A 92 -12.78 -3.25 0.49
C THR A 92 -12.63 -4.70 0.91
N ASN A 93 -11.41 -5.14 1.17
CA ASN A 93 -11.09 -6.52 1.54
C ASN A 93 -10.65 -6.68 3.01
N GLY A 94 -10.73 -5.62 3.81
CA GLY A 94 -10.41 -5.68 5.24
C GLY A 94 -8.92 -5.80 5.55
N ILE A 95 -8.05 -5.42 4.64
CA ILE A 95 -6.59 -5.46 4.82
C ILE A 95 -6.02 -4.06 5.03
N TYR A 96 -6.40 -3.45 6.12
CA TYR A 96 -5.93 -2.14 6.53
C TYR A 96 -5.72 -2.09 8.03
N PHE A 97 -4.91 -1.14 8.49
CA PHE A 97 -4.60 -0.97 9.90
C PHE A 97 -4.75 0.48 10.32
N ILE A 98 -5.26 0.67 11.53
CA ILE A 98 -5.29 1.98 12.17
C ILE A 98 -4.26 1.96 13.29
N PRO A 99 -3.14 2.71 13.15
CA PRO A 99 -2.13 2.74 14.20
C PRO A 99 -2.70 3.25 15.52
N GLN A 100 -2.38 2.57 16.61
CA GLN A 100 -2.83 2.93 17.96
C GLN A 100 -1.74 3.63 18.77
N LYS A 101 -0.48 3.45 18.38
CA LYS A 101 0.68 3.95 19.13
C LYS A 101 1.37 5.14 18.48
N LEU A 102 0.98 5.51 17.27
CA LEU A 102 1.46 6.69 16.57
C LEU A 102 0.43 7.81 16.69
N THR A 103 0.90 9.02 17.01
CA THR A 103 0.05 10.21 16.89
C THR A 103 -0.18 10.54 15.40
N PRO A 104 -1.23 11.32 15.05
CA PRO A 104 -1.43 11.76 13.66
C PRO A 104 -0.21 12.48 13.07
N GLU A 105 0.48 13.31 13.87
CA GLU A 105 1.70 14.00 13.43
C GLU A 105 2.85 13.02 13.18
N GLN A 106 3.03 12.03 14.05
CA GLN A 106 4.04 10.99 13.85
C GLN A 106 3.76 10.17 12.60
N ALA A 107 2.51 9.80 12.36
CA ALA A 107 2.12 9.04 11.18
C ALA A 107 2.36 9.81 9.86
N THR A 108 2.40 11.16 9.90
CA THR A 108 2.73 11.99 8.73
C THR A 108 4.22 12.32 8.62
N SER A 109 5.00 12.02 9.65
CA SER A 109 6.42 12.35 9.69
C SER A 109 7.22 11.56 8.65
N PRO A 110 8.22 12.17 7.99
CA PRO A 110 9.16 11.43 7.14
C PRO A 110 10.01 10.42 7.92
N ASP A 111 10.06 10.53 9.26
CA ASP A 111 10.76 9.58 10.12
C ASP A 111 9.95 8.30 10.39
N THR A 112 8.69 8.25 9.96
CA THR A 112 7.85 7.07 10.05
C THR A 112 8.03 6.22 8.82
N LYS A 113 8.37 4.95 9.03
CA LYS A 113 8.60 3.98 7.95
C LYS A 113 7.77 2.72 8.19
N VAL A 114 7.39 2.10 7.09
CA VAL A 114 6.68 0.82 7.07
C VAL A 114 7.59 -0.20 6.43
N GLU A 115 7.77 -1.33 7.09
CA GLU A 115 8.57 -2.42 6.55
C GLU A 115 7.81 -3.74 6.66
N LEU A 116 7.85 -4.53 5.58
CA LEU A 116 7.34 -5.88 5.55
C LEU A 116 8.44 -6.81 6.11
N THR A 117 8.31 -7.19 7.37
CA THR A 117 9.31 -7.97 8.09
C THR A 117 9.08 -9.47 8.01
N GLY A 118 7.83 -9.88 7.77
CA GLY A 118 7.47 -11.27 7.54
C GLY A 118 6.53 -11.40 6.35
N PHE A 119 6.86 -12.29 5.43
CA PHE A 119 6.03 -12.55 4.25
C PHE A 119 6.20 -14.01 3.84
N THR A 120 5.16 -14.79 4.09
CA THR A 120 5.11 -16.19 3.67
C THR A 120 3.92 -16.40 2.74
N THR A 121 4.13 -17.23 1.73
CA THR A 121 3.11 -17.64 0.78
C THR A 121 3.03 -19.17 0.80
N GLU A 122 1.83 -19.69 0.73
CA GLU A 122 1.57 -21.11 0.61
C GLU A 122 0.52 -21.34 -0.48
N ARG A 123 0.90 -22.13 -1.46
CA ARG A 123 0.00 -22.49 -2.55
C ARG A 123 -1.14 -23.34 -2.03
N THR A 124 -2.36 -23.02 -2.41
CA THR A 124 -3.55 -23.80 -2.06
C THR A 124 -4.43 -23.99 -3.30
N GLU A 125 -5.28 -25.01 -3.28
CA GLU A 125 -6.18 -25.27 -4.42
C GLU A 125 -7.26 -24.20 -4.55
N ALA A 126 -7.80 -23.75 -3.42
CA ALA A 126 -8.84 -22.71 -3.39
C ALA A 126 -8.82 -22.01 -2.04
N CYS A 127 -9.28 -20.74 -2.05
CA CYS A 127 -9.56 -20.02 -0.81
C CYS A 127 -10.90 -20.49 -0.22
N PRO A 128 -10.98 -20.67 1.10
CA PRO A 128 -12.23 -21.02 1.76
C PRO A 128 -13.30 -19.95 1.62
#